data_0d20321b7bc658f1f48c25179a5bb883
#
_entry.id   0d20321b7bc658f1f48c25179a5bb883
#
_cell.length_a   1.000
_cell.length_b   1.000
_cell.length_c   1.000
_cell.angle_alpha   90.00
_cell.angle_beta   90.00
_cell.angle_gamma   90.00
#
_symmetry.space_group_name_H-M   'P 1'
#
loop_
_entity.id
_entity.type
_entity.pdbx_description
1 polymer ?
#
loop_
_entity_poly.entity_id
_entity_poly.type
_entity_poly.pdbx_seq_one_letter_code
_entity_poly.pdbx_strand_id
1 'polypeptide(L)'
;MKNIVFSLLIVFVVFFSLATGCEKNKPENEPVSALTVKILSYNVKNCQGMDGVVSYQRVADVIKRIDAEVVALQELDSATQRSKGVVVLDELARLTGMYRTYGASIDYQGGKYGIGILTKEKPLSWKRVPLPGREEPRSLLIVELKDIVFGCTHFSLTEEDRLSSAYIVSNSLKDYTKPVFLAGDLNAIPESSVIQSIENYFTILNKTTSPTSPSNNPSKCIDYILGLKKQGTVFTTKQTVVEQEPVASDHLPVWAEIGINK
;
A
#
# COMPACT_ATOMS: atom_id res chain seq x y z
N MET A 1 57.47 -91.39 3.31
CA MET A 1 56.50 -90.47 3.88
C MET A 1 56.74 -89.13 3.23
N LYS A 2 55.85 -88.68 2.34
CA LYS A 2 56.03 -87.54 1.46
C LYS A 2 55.34 -86.32 2.06
N ASN A 3 56.07 -85.28 2.37
CA ASN A 3 55.52 -84.06 2.82
C ASN A 3 55.20 -83.20 1.60
N ILE A 4 53.94 -82.80 1.42
CA ILE A 4 53.45 -81.92 0.41
C ILE A 4 53.40 -80.51 1.05
N VAL A 5 54.22 -79.58 0.52
CA VAL A 5 54.17 -78.15 0.90
C VAL A 5 53.18 -77.47 -0.03
N PHE A 6 52.10 -76.90 0.50
CA PHE A 6 51.17 -76.11 -0.23
C PHE A 6 51.66 -74.66 -0.20
N SER A 7 52.00 -74.13 -1.37
CA SER A 7 52.37 -72.74 -1.55
C SER A 7 51.14 -71.90 -1.79
N LEU A 8 50.83 -70.94 -0.91
CA LEU A 8 49.70 -70.05 -1.00
C LEU A 8 50.11 -68.85 -1.80
N LEU A 9 49.54 -68.67 -2.99
CA LEU A 9 49.75 -67.50 -3.84
C LEU A 9 48.75 -66.44 -3.44
N ILE A 10 49.21 -65.32 -2.82
CA ILE A 10 48.41 -64.17 -2.47
C ILE A 10 48.37 -63.25 -3.67
N VAL A 11 47.20 -63.13 -4.31
CA VAL A 11 46.94 -62.16 -5.38
C VAL A 11 46.47 -60.88 -4.72
N PHE A 12 47.31 -59.78 -4.81
CA PHE A 12 46.90 -58.45 -4.44
C PHE A 12 46.08 -57.85 -5.57
N VAL A 13 44.78 -57.70 -5.34
CA VAL A 13 43.90 -56.93 -6.22
C VAL A 13 43.93 -55.48 -5.74
N VAL A 14 44.58 -54.61 -6.52
CA VAL A 14 44.60 -53.15 -6.30
C VAL A 14 43.28 -52.58 -6.87
N PHE A 15 42.36 -52.21 -5.99
CA PHE A 15 41.19 -51.45 -6.37
C PHE A 15 41.57 -49.98 -6.62
N PHE A 16 41.58 -49.59 -7.87
CA PHE A 16 41.68 -48.16 -8.26
C PHE A 16 40.26 -47.56 -8.10
N SER A 17 40.05 -46.86 -6.99
CA SER A 17 38.84 -46.06 -6.79
C SER A 17 38.92 -44.83 -7.66
N LEU A 18 38.16 -44.82 -8.77
CA LEU A 18 37.84 -43.61 -9.52
C LEU A 18 36.87 -42.75 -8.66
N ALA A 19 37.42 -41.76 -7.99
CA ALA A 19 36.62 -40.74 -7.37
C ALA A 19 36.03 -39.84 -8.49
N THR A 20 34.82 -40.17 -8.95
CA THR A 20 33.99 -39.23 -9.73
C THR A 20 33.61 -38.11 -8.79
N GLY A 21 34.25 -36.94 -8.98
CA GLY A 21 33.86 -35.68 -8.32
C GLY A 21 32.43 -35.38 -8.68
N CYS A 22 31.53 -35.54 -7.72
CA CYS A 22 30.18 -35.01 -7.80
C CYS A 22 30.30 -33.51 -7.67
N GLU A 23 30.32 -32.76 -8.80
CA GLU A 23 30.06 -31.36 -8.80
C GLU A 23 28.71 -31.17 -8.14
N LYS A 24 28.72 -30.56 -6.92
CA LYS A 24 27.50 -30.06 -6.28
C LYS A 24 26.99 -28.95 -7.18
N ASN A 25 26.01 -29.26 -8.02
CA ASN A 25 25.17 -28.26 -8.65
C ASN A 25 24.74 -27.29 -7.56
N LYS A 26 25.20 -26.03 -7.65
CA LYS A 26 24.59 -24.93 -6.88
C LYS A 26 23.10 -25.01 -7.13
N PRO A 27 22.27 -24.88 -6.08
CA PRO A 27 20.84 -24.83 -6.28
C PRO A 27 20.56 -23.64 -7.22
N GLU A 28 20.00 -23.96 -8.37
CA GLU A 28 19.43 -23.04 -9.31
C GLU A 28 18.43 -22.18 -8.52
N ASN A 29 18.67 -20.85 -8.51
CA ASN A 29 17.77 -19.77 -8.09
C ASN A 29 16.54 -20.23 -7.31
N GLU A 30 16.61 -20.21 -5.97
CA GLU A 30 15.36 -20.12 -5.20
C GLU A 30 14.59 -18.93 -5.76
N PRO A 31 13.30 -19.09 -6.13
CA PRO A 31 12.50 -17.97 -6.60
C PRO A 31 12.56 -16.91 -5.51
N VAL A 32 13.11 -15.73 -5.85
CA VAL A 32 13.05 -14.56 -4.96
C VAL A 32 11.60 -14.44 -4.53
N SER A 33 11.32 -14.66 -3.25
CA SER A 33 9.94 -14.67 -2.76
C SER A 33 9.31 -13.34 -3.16
N ALA A 34 8.34 -13.41 -4.07
CA ALA A 34 7.66 -12.23 -4.55
C ALA A 34 7.03 -11.53 -3.34
N LEU A 35 7.51 -10.33 -3.03
CA LEU A 35 6.93 -9.53 -1.96
C LEU A 35 5.46 -9.30 -2.29
N THR A 36 4.58 -9.56 -1.33
CA THR A 36 3.14 -9.29 -1.47
C THR A 36 2.74 -8.27 -0.42
N VAL A 37 1.93 -7.30 -0.82
CA VAL A 37 1.39 -6.29 0.07
C VAL A 37 -0.10 -6.09 -0.20
N LYS A 38 -0.91 -6.02 0.85
CA LYS A 38 -2.31 -5.60 0.78
C LYS A 38 -2.43 -4.14 1.20
N ILE A 39 -3.02 -3.34 0.33
CA ILE A 39 -3.17 -1.89 0.49
C ILE A 39 -4.64 -1.56 0.55
N LEU A 40 -5.03 -0.68 1.46
CA LEU A 40 -6.37 -0.11 1.57
C LEU A 40 -6.33 1.40 1.36
N SER A 41 -7.25 1.95 0.57
CA SER A 41 -7.60 3.37 0.52
C SER A 41 -9.02 3.56 1.03
N TYR A 42 -9.21 4.52 1.94
CA TYR A 42 -10.53 4.79 2.50
C TYR A 42 -10.69 6.26 2.91
N ASN A 43 -11.50 7.01 2.18
CA ASN A 43 -12.00 8.30 2.65
C ASN A 43 -13.06 8.03 3.73
N VAL A 44 -12.77 8.43 4.97
CA VAL A 44 -13.57 8.08 6.15
C VAL A 44 -14.52 9.16 6.63
N LYS A 45 -14.56 10.32 5.94
CA LYS A 45 -15.46 11.43 6.29
C LYS A 45 -15.46 11.72 7.80
N ASN A 46 -14.29 11.91 8.39
CA ASN A 46 -14.17 12.10 9.85
C ASN A 46 -14.86 10.98 10.68
N CYS A 47 -14.97 9.78 10.15
CA CYS A 47 -15.72 8.64 10.73
C CYS A 47 -17.21 8.93 10.95
N GLN A 48 -17.78 9.94 10.28
CA GLN A 48 -19.21 10.21 10.27
C GLN A 48 -19.90 9.38 9.19
N GLY A 49 -20.73 8.44 9.61
CA GLY A 49 -21.49 7.59 8.72
C GLY A 49 -22.62 8.32 7.98
N MET A 50 -23.19 7.65 6.99
CA MET A 50 -24.34 8.13 6.22
C MET A 50 -25.60 8.25 7.07
N ASP A 51 -25.63 7.64 8.26
CA ASP A 51 -26.62 7.78 9.32
C ASP A 51 -26.39 9.02 10.22
N GLY A 52 -25.36 9.84 9.93
CA GLY A 52 -24.97 11.00 10.71
C GLY A 52 -24.23 10.68 12.01
N VAL A 53 -24.02 9.41 12.33
CA VAL A 53 -23.36 8.97 13.57
C VAL A 53 -21.84 8.88 13.37
N VAL A 54 -21.07 9.59 14.21
CA VAL A 54 -19.61 9.41 14.26
C VAL A 54 -19.29 8.13 15.01
N SER A 55 -18.57 7.20 14.34
CA SER A 55 -18.18 5.92 14.94
C SER A 55 -16.80 5.46 14.47
N TYR A 56 -15.79 5.74 15.31
CA TYR A 56 -14.41 5.27 15.08
C TYR A 56 -14.33 3.73 15.09
N GLN A 57 -15.14 3.08 15.93
CA GLN A 57 -15.19 1.62 16.02
C GLN A 57 -15.66 1.01 14.70
N ARG A 58 -16.68 1.57 14.05
CA ARG A 58 -17.20 1.10 12.76
C ARG A 58 -16.10 1.13 11.69
N VAL A 59 -15.38 2.23 11.56
CA VAL A 59 -14.28 2.35 10.62
C VAL A 59 -13.12 1.41 10.96
N ALA A 60 -12.76 1.30 12.23
CA ALA A 60 -11.72 0.39 12.70
C ALA A 60 -12.07 -1.09 12.42
N ASP A 61 -13.34 -1.48 12.54
CA ASP A 61 -13.80 -2.84 12.26
C ASP A 61 -13.69 -3.17 10.76
N VAL A 62 -13.96 -2.20 9.88
CA VAL A 62 -13.73 -2.33 8.44
C VAL A 62 -12.23 -2.55 8.17
N ILE A 63 -11.36 -1.72 8.75
CA ILE A 63 -9.90 -1.81 8.57
C ILE A 63 -9.38 -3.19 9.06
N LYS A 64 -9.81 -3.64 10.24
CA LYS A 64 -9.43 -4.94 10.79
C LYS A 64 -9.89 -6.12 9.95
N ARG A 65 -11.12 -6.07 9.42
CA ARG A 65 -11.67 -7.13 8.56
C ARG A 65 -10.90 -7.27 7.26
N ILE A 66 -10.49 -6.15 6.65
CA ILE A 66 -9.70 -6.14 5.41
C ILE A 66 -8.27 -6.63 5.70
N ASP A 67 -7.72 -6.32 6.86
CA ASP A 67 -6.40 -6.74 7.33
C ASP A 67 -5.24 -6.34 6.38
N ALA A 68 -5.27 -5.09 5.91
CA ALA A 68 -4.23 -4.53 5.05
C ALA A 68 -2.94 -4.22 5.82
N GLU A 69 -1.77 -4.36 5.15
CA GLU A 69 -0.45 -3.98 5.71
C GLU A 69 -0.30 -2.47 5.84
N VAL A 70 -0.88 -1.73 4.88
CA VAL A 70 -0.85 -0.26 4.83
C VAL A 70 -2.24 0.28 4.46
N VAL A 71 -2.63 1.36 5.11
CA VAL A 71 -3.95 1.99 4.94
C VAL A 71 -3.76 3.50 4.71
N ALA A 72 -4.28 3.99 3.59
CA ALA A 72 -4.40 5.42 3.30
C ALA A 72 -5.79 5.90 3.74
N LEU A 73 -5.83 6.90 4.61
CA LEU A 73 -7.06 7.48 5.13
C LEU A 73 -7.16 8.95 4.76
N GLN A 74 -8.31 9.38 4.27
CA GLN A 74 -8.61 10.75 3.94
C GLN A 74 -9.70 11.30 4.87
N GLU A 75 -9.77 12.63 4.97
CA GLU A 75 -10.75 13.36 5.76
C GLU A 75 -10.70 13.10 7.26
N LEU A 76 -9.50 13.28 7.83
CA LEU A 76 -9.25 13.06 9.25
C LEU A 76 -9.16 14.36 10.03
N ASP A 77 -9.99 14.51 11.06
CA ASP A 77 -9.86 15.55 12.06
C ASP A 77 -8.78 15.20 13.10
N SER A 78 -8.06 16.20 13.53
CA SER A 78 -7.11 16.12 14.63
C SER A 78 -7.42 17.22 15.64
N ALA A 79 -8.05 16.85 16.75
CA ALA A 79 -8.43 17.73 17.85
C ALA A 79 -9.30 18.94 17.45
N THR A 80 -10.17 18.77 16.46
CA THR A 80 -11.11 19.84 16.03
C THR A 80 -12.30 19.97 16.97
N GLN A 81 -13.03 21.09 16.87
CA GLN A 81 -14.26 21.29 17.64
C GLN A 81 -15.32 20.22 17.26
N ARG A 82 -15.48 19.88 15.97
CA ARG A 82 -16.47 18.87 15.54
C ARG A 82 -16.09 17.45 15.97
N SER A 83 -14.80 17.13 16.08
CA SER A 83 -14.34 15.88 16.68
C SER A 83 -14.33 15.89 18.19
N LYS A 84 -14.78 16.99 18.84
CA LYS A 84 -14.78 17.20 20.28
C LYS A 84 -13.39 17.00 20.91
N GLY A 85 -12.35 17.47 20.22
CA GLY A 85 -10.96 17.35 20.66
C GLY A 85 -10.32 15.98 20.43
N VAL A 86 -11.02 15.04 19.81
CA VAL A 86 -10.46 13.71 19.48
C VAL A 86 -9.51 13.86 18.29
N VAL A 87 -8.34 13.23 18.40
CA VAL A 87 -7.43 12.97 17.27
C VAL A 87 -7.88 11.66 16.63
N VAL A 88 -8.63 11.77 15.52
CA VAL A 88 -9.31 10.62 14.91
C VAL A 88 -8.33 9.50 14.54
N LEU A 89 -7.17 9.86 13.98
CA LEU A 89 -6.17 8.86 13.59
C LEU A 89 -5.56 8.14 14.79
N ASP A 90 -5.41 8.81 15.96
CA ASP A 90 -4.93 8.17 17.19
C ASP A 90 -5.92 7.12 17.70
N GLU A 91 -7.20 7.46 17.62
CA GLU A 91 -8.25 6.53 18.02
C GLU A 91 -8.35 5.33 17.07
N LEU A 92 -8.27 5.54 15.76
CA LEU A 92 -8.21 4.44 14.78
C LEU A 92 -6.96 3.57 14.99
N ALA A 93 -5.80 4.17 15.24
CA ALA A 93 -4.57 3.44 15.53
C ALA A 93 -4.70 2.58 16.80
N ARG A 94 -5.28 3.14 17.87
CA ARG A 94 -5.55 2.41 19.12
C ARG A 94 -6.50 1.22 18.89
N LEU A 95 -7.56 1.41 18.13
CA LEU A 95 -8.58 0.37 17.86
C LEU A 95 -8.08 -0.73 16.93
N THR A 96 -7.16 -0.41 16.01
CA THR A 96 -6.61 -1.35 15.02
C THR A 96 -5.28 -1.99 15.47
N GLY A 97 -4.58 -1.38 16.45
CA GLY A 97 -3.25 -1.82 16.88
C GLY A 97 -2.14 -1.44 15.88
N MET A 98 -2.41 -0.54 14.93
CA MET A 98 -1.47 -0.14 13.88
C MET A 98 -0.66 1.11 14.27
N TYR A 99 0.53 1.26 13.69
CA TYR A 99 1.30 2.51 13.75
C TYR A 99 0.64 3.57 12.90
N ARG A 100 0.70 4.82 13.32
CA ARG A 100 0.09 5.96 12.65
C ARG A 100 1.08 7.02 12.20
N THR A 101 0.78 7.65 11.07
CA THR A 101 1.45 8.88 10.62
C THR A 101 0.38 9.85 10.11
N TYR A 102 0.38 11.08 10.62
CA TYR A 102 -0.61 12.11 10.27
C TYR A 102 0.00 13.20 9.40
N GLY A 103 -0.73 13.62 8.37
CA GLY A 103 -0.40 14.73 7.47
C GLY A 103 -1.48 15.81 7.51
N ALA A 104 -1.27 16.87 8.31
CA ALA A 104 -2.19 18.00 8.33
C ALA A 104 -2.19 18.73 6.99
N SER A 105 -3.37 19.01 6.43
CA SER A 105 -3.53 19.82 5.24
C SER A 105 -3.84 21.27 5.61
N ILE A 106 -4.76 21.48 6.53
CA ILE A 106 -5.21 22.81 6.98
C ILE A 106 -5.39 22.89 8.50
N ASP A 107 -5.44 24.12 9.01
CA ASP A 107 -6.02 24.43 10.31
C ASP A 107 -7.54 24.43 10.20
N TYR A 108 -8.23 23.77 11.11
CA TYR A 108 -9.67 23.61 11.04
C TYR A 108 -10.30 23.54 12.42
N GLN A 109 -11.25 24.44 12.71
CA GLN A 109 -12.03 24.45 13.95
C GLN A 109 -11.20 24.27 15.24
N GLY A 110 -10.08 25.00 15.35
CA GLY A 110 -9.20 24.95 16.52
C GLY A 110 -8.23 23.77 16.58
N GLY A 111 -8.33 22.84 15.64
CA GLY A 111 -7.42 21.73 15.44
C GLY A 111 -6.86 21.69 14.03
N LYS A 112 -6.67 20.48 13.48
CA LYS A 112 -6.19 20.23 12.13
C LYS A 112 -7.13 19.29 11.38
N TYR A 113 -7.11 19.38 10.05
CA TYR A 113 -7.77 18.46 9.14
C TYR A 113 -6.78 18.01 8.06
N GLY A 114 -6.86 16.74 7.65
CA GLY A 114 -5.93 16.22 6.67
C GLY A 114 -6.08 14.73 6.39
N ILE A 115 -4.94 14.10 6.18
CA ILE A 115 -4.83 12.70 5.78
C ILE A 115 -3.97 11.91 6.76
N GLY A 116 -4.08 10.59 6.71
CA GLY A 116 -3.31 9.70 7.59
C GLY A 116 -2.92 8.39 6.93
N ILE A 117 -1.89 7.79 7.45
CA ILE A 117 -1.46 6.44 7.09
C ILE A 117 -1.44 5.59 8.36
N LEU A 118 -2.05 4.39 8.29
CA LEU A 118 -1.85 3.34 9.27
C LEU A 118 -0.99 2.23 8.65
N THR A 119 -0.08 1.66 9.43
CA THR A 119 0.83 0.59 8.99
C THR A 119 0.97 -0.49 10.06
N LYS A 120 1.07 -1.78 9.66
CA LYS A 120 1.36 -2.88 10.59
C LYS A 120 2.79 -2.81 11.12
N GLU A 121 3.75 -2.34 10.33
CA GLU A 121 5.12 -2.10 10.77
C GLU A 121 5.40 -0.62 11.05
N LYS A 122 6.35 -0.37 11.94
CA LYS A 122 6.75 1.01 12.28
C LYS A 122 7.46 1.66 11.09
N PRO A 123 7.02 2.85 10.62
CA PRO A 123 7.71 3.59 9.57
C PRO A 123 9.17 3.93 9.95
N LEU A 124 10.08 3.80 8.99
CA LEU A 124 11.49 4.19 9.12
C LEU A 124 11.63 5.71 9.06
N SER A 125 10.86 6.33 8.16
CA SER A 125 10.81 7.78 7.99
C SER A 125 9.48 8.21 7.40
N TRP A 126 9.19 9.50 7.47
CA TRP A 126 8.01 10.08 6.82
C TRP A 126 8.26 11.54 6.42
N LYS A 127 7.54 12.00 5.43
CA LYS A 127 7.47 13.43 5.07
C LYS A 127 6.09 13.79 4.55
N ARG A 128 5.73 15.07 4.72
CA ARG A 128 4.54 15.68 4.11
C ARG A 128 4.97 16.68 3.04
N VAL A 129 4.29 16.63 1.90
CA VAL A 129 4.45 17.58 0.79
C VAL A 129 3.12 18.34 0.64
N PRO A 130 3.11 19.67 0.67
CA PRO A 130 1.91 20.44 0.39
C PRO A 130 1.49 20.26 -1.08
N LEU A 131 0.19 20.16 -1.31
CA LEU A 131 -0.41 20.13 -2.63
C LEU A 131 -1.37 21.31 -2.80
N PRO A 132 -1.57 21.80 -4.04
CA PRO A 132 -2.53 22.85 -4.29
C PRO A 132 -3.96 22.41 -4.03
N GLY A 133 -4.78 23.37 -3.67
CA GLY A 133 -6.21 23.26 -3.45
C GLY A 133 -6.72 24.65 -3.14
N ARG A 134 -7.28 25.32 -4.14
CA ARG A 134 -7.75 26.71 -3.99
C ARG A 134 -8.99 26.81 -3.10
N GLU A 135 -9.79 25.74 -3.05
CA GLU A 135 -10.90 25.61 -2.12
C GLU A 135 -10.43 25.14 -0.73
N GLU A 136 -9.43 24.27 -0.69
CA GLU A 136 -8.84 23.71 0.51
C GLU A 136 -7.44 23.16 0.18
N PRO A 137 -6.36 23.68 0.77
CA PRO A 137 -5.02 23.15 0.62
C PRO A 137 -4.95 21.64 0.90
N ARG A 138 -4.23 20.90 0.06
CA ARG A 138 -4.11 19.44 0.11
C ARG A 138 -2.70 19.00 0.53
N SER A 139 -2.53 17.71 0.70
CA SER A 139 -1.24 17.15 1.10
C SER A 139 -1.01 15.78 0.45
N LEU A 140 0.26 15.49 0.20
CA LEU A 140 0.79 14.15 0.05
C LEU A 140 1.54 13.78 1.33
N LEU A 141 1.18 12.67 1.94
CA LEU A 141 1.90 12.08 3.07
C LEU A 141 2.64 10.84 2.58
N ILE A 142 3.93 10.74 2.86
CA ILE A 142 4.78 9.64 2.42
C ILE A 142 5.38 8.99 3.68
N VAL A 143 5.31 7.67 3.76
CA VAL A 143 6.04 6.86 4.74
C VAL A 143 6.99 5.91 4.01
N GLU A 144 8.18 5.74 4.56
CA GLU A 144 9.12 4.73 4.12
C GLU A 144 9.07 3.56 5.09
N LEU A 145 8.81 2.38 4.57
CA LEU A 145 8.80 1.11 5.28
C LEU A 145 10.05 0.30 4.90
N LYS A 146 10.21 -0.88 5.50
CA LYS A 146 11.37 -1.72 5.24
C LYS A 146 11.51 -2.04 3.74
N ASP A 147 10.43 -2.49 3.10
CA ASP A 147 10.47 -3.04 1.75
C ASP A 147 9.80 -2.17 0.69
N ILE A 148 8.97 -1.20 1.09
CA ILE A 148 8.20 -0.32 0.21
C ILE A 148 8.21 1.13 0.69
N VAL A 149 7.82 2.03 -0.20
CA VAL A 149 7.40 3.41 0.11
C VAL A 149 5.92 3.53 -0.17
N PHE A 150 5.19 4.17 0.74
CA PHE A 150 3.75 4.33 0.60
C PHE A 150 3.33 5.79 0.76
N GLY A 151 2.58 6.29 -0.22
CA GLY A 151 1.99 7.62 -0.22
C GLY A 151 0.49 7.59 0.01
N CYS A 152 -0.01 8.56 0.78
CA CYS A 152 -1.44 8.86 0.92
C CYS A 152 -1.71 10.26 0.43
N THR A 153 -2.81 10.47 -0.30
CA THR A 153 -3.21 11.80 -0.78
C THR A 153 -4.72 11.96 -0.81
N HIS A 154 -5.16 13.22 -0.87
CA HIS A 154 -6.53 13.62 -1.18
C HIS A 154 -6.44 14.84 -2.09
N PHE A 155 -6.87 14.71 -3.35
CA PHE A 155 -6.74 15.80 -4.34
C PHE A 155 -7.85 16.83 -4.19
N SER A 156 -7.61 18.02 -4.76
CA SER A 156 -8.56 19.15 -4.85
C SER A 156 -9.81 18.78 -5.66
N LEU A 157 -10.89 19.53 -5.44
CA LEU A 157 -12.08 19.48 -6.30
C LEU A 157 -11.89 20.24 -7.63
N THR A 158 -10.85 21.07 -7.72
CA THR A 158 -10.52 21.86 -8.91
C THR A 158 -9.55 21.09 -9.81
N GLU A 159 -9.88 20.98 -11.12
CA GLU A 159 -9.12 20.15 -12.05
C GLU A 159 -7.67 20.60 -12.25
N GLU A 160 -7.41 21.91 -12.37
CA GLU A 160 -6.06 22.45 -12.54
C GLU A 160 -5.18 22.17 -11.33
N ASP A 161 -5.76 22.20 -10.12
CA ASP A 161 -5.04 21.85 -8.88
C ASP A 161 -4.75 20.34 -8.84
N ARG A 162 -5.68 19.50 -9.32
CA ARG A 162 -5.44 18.03 -9.44
C ARG A 162 -4.33 17.71 -10.44
N LEU A 163 -4.31 18.37 -11.60
CA LEU A 163 -3.23 18.21 -12.58
C LEU A 163 -1.87 18.62 -12.01
N SER A 164 -1.83 19.76 -11.31
CA SER A 164 -0.62 20.20 -10.60
C SER A 164 -0.22 19.21 -9.51
N SER A 165 -1.18 18.67 -8.76
CA SER A 165 -0.94 17.65 -7.73
C SER A 165 -0.37 16.37 -8.32
N ALA A 166 -0.87 15.90 -9.47
CA ALA A 166 -0.35 14.73 -10.16
C ALA A 166 1.14 14.87 -10.50
N TYR A 167 1.56 16.04 -10.99
CA TYR A 167 2.96 16.34 -11.27
C TYR A 167 3.81 16.38 -9.98
N ILE A 168 3.35 17.11 -8.94
CA ILE A 168 4.09 17.23 -7.66
C ILE A 168 4.26 15.87 -7.00
N VAL A 169 3.22 15.05 -6.98
CA VAL A 169 3.23 13.70 -6.41
C VAL A 169 4.24 12.81 -7.14
N SER A 170 4.17 12.77 -8.47
CA SER A 170 5.10 11.97 -9.29
C SER A 170 6.54 12.39 -9.06
N ASN A 171 6.80 13.68 -9.01
CA ASN A 171 8.14 14.25 -8.78
C ASN A 171 8.66 13.96 -7.36
N SER A 172 7.75 13.93 -6.37
CA SER A 172 8.11 13.64 -4.97
C SER A 172 8.44 12.19 -4.72
N LEU A 173 7.98 11.27 -5.59
CA LEU A 173 8.08 9.83 -5.41
C LEU A 173 9.09 9.15 -6.34
N LYS A 174 9.50 9.80 -7.45
CA LYS A 174 10.31 9.17 -8.52
C LYS A 174 11.68 8.66 -8.08
N ASP A 175 12.32 9.31 -7.09
CA ASP A 175 13.71 9.05 -6.72
C ASP A 175 13.88 7.98 -5.62
N TYR A 176 12.78 7.47 -5.07
CA TYR A 176 12.87 6.33 -4.14
C TYR A 176 13.35 5.06 -4.84
N THR A 177 14.23 4.31 -4.19
CA THR A 177 14.79 3.06 -4.76
C THR A 177 13.90 1.84 -4.56
N LYS A 178 13.11 1.84 -3.49
CA LYS A 178 12.13 0.79 -3.17
C LYS A 178 10.90 0.88 -4.10
N PRO A 179 10.10 -0.19 -4.24
CA PRO A 179 8.77 -0.12 -4.84
C PRO A 179 7.92 0.94 -4.14
N VAL A 180 7.23 1.76 -4.92
CA VAL A 180 6.44 2.89 -4.42
C VAL A 180 4.98 2.67 -4.75
N PHE A 181 4.12 2.83 -3.76
CA PHE A 181 2.68 2.86 -3.91
C PHE A 181 2.13 4.23 -3.50
N LEU A 182 1.04 4.60 -4.14
CA LEU A 182 0.23 5.77 -3.79
C LEU A 182 -1.22 5.34 -3.69
N ALA A 183 -1.92 5.77 -2.65
CA ALA A 183 -3.34 5.53 -2.54
C ALA A 183 -4.07 6.79 -2.05
N GLY A 184 -5.34 6.93 -2.42
CA GLY A 184 -6.16 8.06 -1.98
C GLY A 184 -7.33 8.37 -2.87
N ASP A 185 -8.10 9.35 -2.42
CA ASP A 185 -9.16 10.00 -3.17
C ASP A 185 -8.54 11.05 -4.11
N LEU A 186 -8.58 10.77 -5.41
CA LEU A 186 -8.05 11.68 -6.43
C LEU A 186 -9.11 12.65 -6.97
N ASN A 187 -10.36 12.57 -6.50
CA ASN A 187 -11.47 13.40 -6.98
C ASN A 187 -11.60 13.45 -8.52
N ALA A 188 -11.21 12.38 -9.20
CA ALA A 188 -11.08 12.29 -10.63
C ALA A 188 -11.58 10.93 -11.14
N ILE A 189 -12.46 10.94 -12.13
CA ILE A 189 -12.95 9.69 -12.76
C ILE A 189 -11.91 9.15 -13.75
N PRO A 190 -11.97 7.85 -14.09
CA PRO A 190 -10.94 7.19 -14.94
C PRO A 190 -10.70 7.86 -16.29
N GLU A 191 -11.73 8.45 -16.89
CA GLU A 191 -11.66 9.07 -18.23
C GLU A 191 -11.09 10.49 -18.22
N SER A 192 -10.82 11.06 -17.00
CA SER A 192 -10.37 12.45 -16.85
C SER A 192 -8.92 12.64 -17.29
N SER A 193 -8.60 13.88 -17.68
CA SER A 193 -7.24 14.35 -17.98
C SER A 193 -6.27 14.12 -16.79
N VAL A 194 -6.79 14.19 -15.57
CA VAL A 194 -6.03 13.97 -14.33
C VAL A 194 -5.54 12.52 -14.24
N ILE A 195 -6.43 11.55 -14.47
CA ILE A 195 -6.04 10.14 -14.44
C ILE A 195 -5.12 9.78 -15.61
N GLN A 196 -5.37 10.32 -16.81
CA GLN A 196 -4.45 10.18 -17.94
C GLN A 196 -3.04 10.72 -17.61
N SER A 197 -2.97 11.87 -16.91
CA SER A 197 -1.69 12.42 -16.44
C SER A 197 -1.01 11.52 -15.41
N ILE A 198 -1.75 10.96 -14.45
CA ILE A 198 -1.26 10.00 -13.46
C ILE A 198 -0.72 8.74 -14.13
N GLU A 199 -1.41 8.21 -15.14
CA GLU A 199 -1.01 7.00 -15.86
C GLU A 199 0.31 7.14 -16.63
N ASN A 200 0.81 8.36 -16.88
CA ASN A 200 2.17 8.52 -17.41
C ASN A 200 3.25 8.03 -16.42
N TYR A 201 2.98 8.07 -15.13
CA TYR A 201 3.93 7.77 -14.06
C TYR A 201 3.56 6.53 -13.25
N PHE A 202 2.29 6.20 -13.16
CA PHE A 202 1.76 5.12 -12.31
C PHE A 202 0.98 4.08 -13.11
N THR A 203 0.96 2.87 -12.59
CA THR A 203 0.02 1.82 -12.98
C THR A 203 -1.14 1.81 -11.99
N ILE A 204 -2.38 1.84 -12.46
CA ILE A 204 -3.57 1.68 -11.61
C ILE A 204 -3.66 0.20 -11.22
N LEU A 205 -3.81 -0.06 -9.92
CA LEU A 205 -3.77 -1.41 -9.35
C LEU A 205 -5.13 -1.88 -8.84
N ASN A 206 -6.12 -0.98 -8.70
CA ASN A 206 -7.50 -1.35 -8.41
C ASN A 206 -8.37 -1.33 -9.67
N LYS A 207 -9.54 -1.93 -9.58
CA LYS A 207 -10.49 -2.04 -10.70
C LYS A 207 -11.30 -0.75 -10.85
N THR A 208 -11.03 0.03 -11.90
CA THR A 208 -11.67 1.33 -12.16
C THR A 208 -13.13 1.24 -12.56
N THR A 209 -13.61 0.08 -13.00
CA THR A 209 -15.03 -0.17 -13.30
C THR A 209 -15.88 -0.46 -12.06
N SER A 210 -15.27 -0.47 -10.87
CA SER A 210 -15.95 -0.64 -9.60
C SER A 210 -16.04 0.73 -8.90
N PRO A 211 -17.21 1.39 -8.86
CA PRO A 211 -17.35 2.72 -8.29
C PRO A 211 -17.17 2.70 -6.77
N THR A 212 -16.61 3.80 -6.23
CA THR A 212 -16.31 3.96 -4.81
C THR A 212 -17.14 5.04 -4.12
N SER A 213 -17.75 5.95 -4.88
CA SER A 213 -18.54 7.08 -4.33
C SER A 213 -19.75 7.40 -5.20
N PRO A 214 -20.88 7.87 -4.60
CA PRO A 214 -21.18 7.86 -3.16
C PRO A 214 -21.48 6.43 -2.66
N SER A 215 -21.19 6.15 -1.38
CA SER A 215 -21.26 4.77 -0.83
C SER A 215 -22.64 4.12 -0.90
N ASN A 216 -23.71 4.92 -0.76
CA ASN A 216 -25.10 4.43 -0.76
C ASN A 216 -25.67 4.19 -2.17
N ASN A 217 -25.06 4.75 -3.20
CA ASN A 217 -25.43 4.54 -4.61
C ASN A 217 -24.21 4.76 -5.50
N PRO A 218 -23.22 3.84 -5.49
CA PRO A 218 -21.94 4.05 -6.13
C PRO A 218 -22.04 4.27 -7.63
N SER A 219 -21.47 5.36 -8.12
CA SER A 219 -21.54 5.75 -9.53
C SER A 219 -20.21 6.27 -10.10
N LYS A 220 -19.23 6.60 -9.22
CA LYS A 220 -17.92 7.14 -9.62
C LYS A 220 -16.81 6.34 -8.97
N CYS A 221 -15.79 5.98 -9.73
CA CYS A 221 -14.51 5.52 -9.20
C CYS A 221 -13.60 6.75 -9.08
N ILE A 222 -13.32 7.19 -7.85
CA ILE A 222 -12.46 8.34 -7.55
C ILE A 222 -11.38 8.03 -6.52
N ASP A 223 -11.43 6.85 -5.92
CA ASP A 223 -10.43 6.32 -4.99
C ASP A 223 -9.54 5.32 -5.71
N TYR A 224 -8.22 5.49 -5.58
CA TYR A 224 -7.25 4.71 -6.34
C TYR A 224 -6.15 4.11 -5.47
N ILE A 225 -5.61 2.99 -5.97
CA ILE A 225 -4.36 2.38 -5.52
C ILE A 225 -3.46 2.30 -6.74
N LEU A 226 -2.27 2.86 -6.63
CA LEU A 226 -1.36 3.11 -7.73
C LEU A 226 0.04 2.58 -7.41
N GLY A 227 0.73 2.03 -8.40
CA GLY A 227 2.13 1.64 -8.32
C GLY A 227 2.98 2.51 -9.23
N LEU A 228 4.05 3.12 -8.71
CA LEU A 228 4.94 3.96 -9.52
C LEU A 228 5.68 3.11 -10.56
N LYS A 229 5.54 3.46 -11.83
CA LYS A 229 6.26 2.82 -12.94
C LYS A 229 7.76 3.05 -12.77
N LYS A 230 8.51 1.97 -12.64
CA LYS A 230 9.97 2.00 -12.47
C LYS A 230 10.60 0.82 -13.18
N GLN A 231 11.76 1.04 -13.82
CA GLN A 231 12.52 -0.04 -14.44
C GLN A 231 12.85 -1.13 -13.42
N GLY A 232 12.59 -2.38 -13.78
CA GLY A 232 12.86 -3.53 -12.93
C GLY A 232 11.78 -3.80 -11.86
N THR A 233 10.72 -2.98 -11.74
CA THR A 233 9.62 -3.23 -10.82
C THR A 233 8.34 -3.57 -11.60
N VAL A 234 7.79 -4.75 -11.37
CA VAL A 234 6.53 -5.20 -11.96
C VAL A 234 5.52 -5.44 -10.84
N PHE A 235 4.37 -4.79 -10.95
CA PHE A 235 3.24 -4.99 -10.04
C PHE A 235 2.23 -5.95 -10.67
N THR A 236 1.80 -6.94 -9.89
CA THR A 236 0.74 -7.89 -10.29
C THR A 236 -0.38 -7.80 -9.27
N THR A 237 -1.53 -7.26 -9.66
CA THR A 237 -2.72 -7.28 -8.81
C THR A 237 -3.26 -8.70 -8.74
N LYS A 238 -3.17 -9.32 -7.56
CA LYS A 238 -3.70 -10.65 -7.27
C LYS A 238 -5.20 -10.61 -7.00
N GLN A 239 -5.62 -9.58 -6.27
CA GLN A 239 -7.02 -9.35 -5.93
C GLN A 239 -7.27 -7.86 -5.74
N THR A 240 -8.45 -7.38 -6.08
CA THR A 240 -8.94 -6.04 -5.75
C THR A 240 -10.43 -6.09 -5.47
N VAL A 241 -10.85 -5.34 -4.45
CA VAL A 241 -12.24 -5.31 -3.99
C VAL A 241 -12.62 -3.89 -3.58
N VAL A 242 -13.82 -3.48 -3.93
CA VAL A 242 -14.54 -2.37 -3.32
C VAL A 242 -15.52 -2.97 -2.32
N GLU A 243 -15.27 -2.74 -1.02
CA GLU A 243 -16.07 -3.29 0.06
C GLU A 243 -17.43 -2.61 0.12
N GLN A 244 -18.47 -3.41 0.35
CA GLN A 244 -19.85 -2.91 0.48
C GLN A 244 -20.09 -2.41 1.90
N GLU A 245 -19.71 -1.17 2.17
CA GLU A 245 -19.86 -0.47 3.45
C GLU A 245 -20.66 0.83 3.30
N PRO A 246 -21.94 0.76 2.92
CA PRO A 246 -22.70 1.93 2.49
C PRO A 246 -23.00 2.92 3.63
N VAL A 247 -22.74 2.56 4.88
CA VAL A 247 -23.07 3.36 6.06
C VAL A 247 -21.86 4.01 6.72
N ALA A 248 -20.69 3.38 6.68
CA ALA A 248 -19.55 3.80 7.49
C ALA A 248 -18.89 5.13 7.04
N SER A 249 -19.02 5.48 5.75
CA SER A 249 -18.59 6.73 5.13
C SER A 249 -19.44 6.99 3.89
N ASP A 250 -19.29 8.14 3.22
CA ASP A 250 -19.86 8.42 1.89
C ASP A 250 -18.97 7.90 0.74
N HIS A 251 -17.81 7.31 1.07
CA HIS A 251 -17.01 6.51 0.16
C HIS A 251 -17.01 5.04 0.58
N LEU A 252 -16.84 4.14 -0.39
CA LEU A 252 -16.60 2.73 -0.14
C LEU A 252 -15.09 2.47 -0.03
N PRO A 253 -14.64 1.62 0.92
CA PRO A 253 -13.24 1.22 1.01
C PRO A 253 -12.82 0.44 -0.24
N VAL A 254 -11.66 0.76 -0.80
CA VAL A 254 -11.05 -0.01 -1.89
C VAL A 254 -9.73 -0.58 -1.43
N TRP A 255 -9.52 -1.89 -1.65
CA TRP A 255 -8.26 -2.54 -1.35
C TRP A 255 -7.77 -3.41 -2.50
N ALA A 256 -6.47 -3.62 -2.52
CA ALA A 256 -5.81 -4.52 -3.47
C ALA A 256 -4.69 -5.29 -2.79
N GLU A 257 -4.56 -6.58 -3.15
CA GLU A 257 -3.40 -7.42 -2.84
C GLU A 257 -2.50 -7.49 -4.06
N ILE A 258 -1.24 -7.09 -3.88
CA ILE A 258 -0.31 -6.81 -4.98
C ILE A 258 0.98 -7.60 -4.76
N GLY A 259 1.32 -8.42 -5.76
CA GLY A 259 2.63 -9.03 -5.90
C GLY A 259 3.62 -8.05 -6.52
N ILE A 260 4.86 -8.04 -6.01
CA ILE A 260 5.95 -7.19 -6.47
C ILE A 260 7.09 -8.10 -6.91
N ASN A 261 7.42 -8.04 -8.20
CA ASN A 261 8.61 -8.68 -8.77
C ASN A 261 9.67 -7.61 -9.05
N LYS A 262 10.91 -7.89 -8.68
CA LYS A 262 12.07 -7.02 -8.91
C LYS A 262 12.97 -7.63 -9.97
#